data_8581d57ffc1c032863fd30f3652dcc34
#
_entry.id   8581d57ffc1c032863fd30f3652dcc34
#
_cell.length_a   1.000
_cell.length_b   1.000
_cell.length_c   1.000
_cell.angle_alpha   90.00
_cell.angle_beta   90.00
_cell.angle_gamma   90.00
#
_symmetry.space_group_name_H-M   'P 1'
#
loop_
_entity.id
_entity.type
_entity.pdbx_description
1 polymer ?
#
loop_
_entity_poly.entity_id
_entity_poly.type
_entity_poly.pdbx_seq_one_letter_code
_entity_poly.pdbx_strand_id
1 'polypeptide(L)'
;MKKISEEIEKTTERVYAFLVEYTTNNGYPPTIREIGDGVGLKSTQTVCRYLNRLQSMGLIHTEETKPRAISLVGYKLVKEKTV
;
A
#
# COMPACT_ATOMS: atom_id res chain seq x y z
N MET A 1 -11.08 -5.92 22.83
CA MET A 1 -10.92 -4.90 22.50
C MET A 1 -9.67 -4.48 22.03
N LYS A 2 -8.59 -4.55 22.75
CA LYS A 2 -7.34 -4.18 22.26
C LYS A 2 -6.87 -5.03 21.14
N LYS A 3 -7.25 -6.31 21.08
CA LYS A 3 -6.79 -7.18 20.06
C LYS A 3 -7.20 -6.76 18.67
N ILE A 4 -8.42 -6.27 18.51
CA ILE A 4 -8.88 -5.85 17.20
C ILE A 4 -8.09 -4.66 16.71
N SER A 5 -7.83 -3.71 17.57
CA SER A 5 -7.05 -2.57 17.19
C SER A 5 -5.63 -2.96 16.81
N GLU A 6 -5.05 -3.87 17.55
CA GLU A 6 -3.71 -4.32 17.28
C GLU A 6 -3.64 -5.05 15.95
N GLU A 7 -4.65 -5.85 15.64
CA GLU A 7 -4.66 -6.54 14.37
C GLU A 7 -4.80 -5.59 13.21
N ILE A 8 -5.63 -4.57 13.37
CA ILE A 8 -5.78 -3.57 12.34
C ILE A 8 -4.47 -2.85 12.11
N GLU A 9 -3.78 -2.50 13.18
CA GLU A 9 -2.51 -1.83 13.04
C GLU A 9 -1.45 -2.72 12.40
N LYS A 10 -1.42 -3.98 12.80
CA LYS A 10 -0.45 -4.89 12.21
C LYS A 10 -0.71 -5.11 10.73
N THR A 11 -1.97 -5.28 10.37
CA THR A 11 -2.30 -5.47 8.97
C THR A 11 -2.01 -4.20 8.18
N THR A 12 -2.29 -3.05 8.77
CA THR A 12 -1.97 -1.78 8.12
C THR A 12 -0.48 -1.70 7.83
N GLU A 13 0.34 -2.09 8.79
CA GLU A 13 1.78 -2.07 8.60
C GLU A 13 2.22 -3.07 7.54
N ARG A 14 1.59 -4.24 7.52
CA ARG A 14 1.93 -5.23 6.51
C ARG A 14 1.58 -4.74 5.11
N VAL A 15 0.44 -4.10 4.97
CA VAL A 15 0.06 -3.54 3.68
C VAL A 15 1.06 -2.48 3.26
N TYR A 16 1.43 -1.61 4.19
CA TYR A 16 2.37 -0.56 3.86
C TYR A 16 3.73 -1.15 3.49
N ALA A 17 4.20 -2.12 4.27
CA ALA A 17 5.49 -2.76 3.98
C ALA A 17 5.47 -3.43 2.62
N PHE A 18 4.35 -4.07 2.27
CA PHE A 18 4.22 -4.69 0.97
C PHE A 18 4.29 -3.64 -0.14
N LEU A 19 3.62 -2.51 0.08
CA LEU A 19 3.65 -1.44 -0.92
C LEU A 19 5.06 -0.93 -1.15
N VAL A 20 5.79 -0.71 -0.07
CA VAL A 20 7.14 -0.20 -0.19
C VAL A 20 8.03 -1.21 -0.90
N GLU A 21 7.94 -2.46 -0.48
CA GLU A 21 8.79 -3.49 -1.06
C GLU A 21 8.46 -3.73 -2.52
N TYR A 22 7.17 -3.83 -2.84
CA TYR A 22 6.77 -4.05 -4.22
C TYR A 22 7.22 -2.90 -5.11
N THR A 23 6.96 -1.68 -4.67
CA THR A 23 7.30 -0.51 -5.45
C THR A 23 8.81 -0.41 -5.65
N THR A 24 9.56 -0.69 -4.59
CA THR A 24 11.00 -0.63 -4.68
C THR A 24 11.56 -1.68 -5.63
N ASN A 25 11.02 -2.89 -5.56
CA ASN A 25 11.52 -3.98 -6.37
C ASN A 25 11.10 -3.88 -7.83
N ASN A 26 9.95 -3.32 -8.10
CA ASN A 26 9.41 -3.31 -9.46
C ASN A 26 9.46 -1.99 -10.17
N GLY A 27 9.63 -0.92 -9.44
CA GLY A 27 9.66 0.41 -10.05
C GLY A 27 8.29 0.98 -10.32
N TYR A 28 7.23 0.32 -9.84
CA TYR A 28 5.88 0.83 -9.96
C TYR A 28 5.05 0.18 -8.85
N PRO A 29 3.93 0.81 -8.48
CA PRO A 29 3.14 0.28 -7.38
C PRO A 29 2.28 -0.91 -7.79
N PRO A 30 1.83 -1.69 -6.83
CA PRO A 30 0.98 -2.84 -7.12
C PRO A 30 -0.47 -2.42 -7.36
N THR A 31 -1.23 -3.32 -7.98
CA THR A 31 -2.66 -3.14 -8.06
C THR A 31 -3.29 -3.61 -6.75
N ILE A 32 -4.56 -3.27 -6.57
CA ILE A 32 -5.29 -3.69 -5.38
C ILE A 32 -5.30 -5.20 -5.27
N ARG A 33 -5.46 -5.89 -6.38
CA ARG A 33 -5.48 -7.35 -6.37
C ARG A 33 -4.12 -7.91 -5.95
N GLU A 34 -3.05 -7.31 -6.44
CA GLU A 34 -1.72 -7.75 -6.08
C GLU A 34 -1.45 -7.55 -4.60
N ILE A 35 -1.98 -6.45 -4.05
CA ILE A 35 -1.84 -6.22 -2.62
C ILE A 35 -2.57 -7.31 -1.84
N GLY A 36 -3.80 -7.59 -2.24
CA GLY A 36 -4.57 -8.63 -1.55
C GLY A 36 -3.86 -9.96 -1.58
N ASP A 37 -3.33 -10.33 -2.74
CA ASP A 37 -2.62 -11.58 -2.87
C ASP A 37 -1.36 -11.58 -2.01
N GLY A 38 -0.67 -10.48 -1.98
CA GLY A 38 0.60 -10.41 -1.27
C GLY A 38 0.48 -10.42 0.23
N VAL A 39 -0.60 -9.85 0.76
CA VAL A 39 -0.78 -9.80 2.21
C VAL A 39 -1.87 -10.74 2.72
N GLY A 40 -2.46 -11.54 1.83
CA GLY A 40 -3.43 -12.52 2.26
C GLY A 40 -4.81 -11.99 2.52
N LEU A 41 -5.20 -10.91 1.88
CA LEU A 41 -6.54 -10.36 2.02
C LEU A 41 -7.34 -10.74 0.78
N LYS A 42 -8.47 -11.40 1.00
CA LYS A 42 -9.23 -11.91 -0.12
C LYS A 42 -10.17 -10.91 -0.75
N SER A 43 -10.58 -9.93 -0.01
CA SER A 43 -11.57 -8.97 -0.49
C SER A 43 -10.89 -7.68 -0.93
N THR A 44 -11.20 -7.22 -2.13
CA THR A 44 -10.65 -5.94 -2.58
C THR A 44 -11.19 -4.80 -1.74
N GLN A 45 -12.40 -4.93 -1.20
CA GLN A 45 -12.92 -3.92 -0.32
C GLN A 45 -12.08 -3.80 0.92
N THR A 46 -11.62 -4.92 1.46
CA THR A 46 -10.77 -4.91 2.64
C THR A 46 -9.44 -4.22 2.33
N VAL A 47 -8.86 -4.54 1.17
CA VAL A 47 -7.63 -3.88 0.76
C VAL A 47 -7.85 -2.36 0.69
N CYS A 48 -8.95 -1.94 0.07
CA CYS A 48 -9.23 -0.52 -0.05
C CYS A 48 -9.37 0.16 1.30
N ARG A 49 -9.93 -0.54 2.28
CA ARG A 49 -10.04 0.02 3.60
C ARG A 49 -8.68 0.32 4.19
N TYR A 50 -7.74 -0.62 4.04
CA TYR A 50 -6.39 -0.39 4.57
C TYR A 50 -5.67 0.71 3.78
N LEU A 51 -5.92 0.79 2.48
CA LEU A 51 -5.34 1.87 1.70
C LEU A 51 -5.88 3.22 2.14
N ASN A 52 -7.19 3.30 2.40
CA ASN A 52 -7.76 4.53 2.89
C ASN A 52 -7.17 4.92 4.23
N ARG A 53 -6.93 3.93 5.08
CA ARG A 53 -6.32 4.19 6.36
C ARG A 53 -4.91 4.75 6.19
N LEU A 54 -4.13 4.15 5.31
CA LEU A 54 -2.78 4.64 5.05
C LEU A 54 -2.79 6.04 4.46
N GLN A 55 -3.77 6.32 3.61
CA GLN A 55 -3.89 7.65 3.05
C GLN A 55 -4.25 8.67 4.12
N SER A 56 -5.13 8.29 5.04
CA SER A 56 -5.47 9.16 6.17
C SER A 56 -4.27 9.45 7.04
N MET A 57 -3.36 8.50 7.13
CA MET A 57 -2.15 8.68 7.91
C MET A 57 -1.09 9.50 7.17
N GLY A 58 -1.36 9.84 5.92
CA GLY A 58 -0.42 10.64 5.14
C GLY A 58 0.73 9.83 4.55
N LEU A 59 0.60 8.51 4.52
CA LEU A 59 1.69 7.67 4.03
C LEU A 59 1.59 7.34 2.56
N ILE A 60 0.40 7.38 1.99
CA ILE A 60 0.22 7.11 0.57
C ILE A 60 -0.81 8.06 0.00
N HIS A 61 -0.87 8.09 -1.31
CA HIS A 61 -1.89 8.83 -2.04
C HIS A 61 -2.45 7.90 -3.11
N THR A 62 -3.74 7.88 -3.30
CA THR A 62 -4.35 7.00 -4.30
C THR A 62 -5.22 7.79 -5.25
N GLU A 63 -5.39 7.25 -6.46
CA GLU A 63 -6.32 7.79 -7.42
C GLU A 63 -7.18 6.66 -7.91
N GLU A 64 -8.48 6.80 -7.76
CA GLU A 64 -9.38 5.68 -8.05
C GLU A 64 -9.50 5.32 -9.50
N THR A 65 -9.17 6.22 -10.38
CA THR A 65 -9.44 6.00 -11.79
C THR A 65 -8.36 5.19 -12.50
N LYS A 66 -7.27 4.88 -11.81
CA LYS A 66 -6.17 4.21 -12.46
C LYS A 66 -5.78 2.94 -11.73
N PRO A 67 -5.40 1.89 -12.44
CA PRO A 67 -5.12 0.62 -11.78
C PRO A 67 -3.91 0.61 -10.87
N ARG A 68 -2.86 1.31 -11.21
CA ARG A 68 -1.66 1.34 -10.36
C ARG A 68 -1.45 2.74 -9.86
N ALA A 69 -2.46 3.25 -9.19
CA ALA A 69 -2.51 4.66 -8.84
C ALA A 69 -2.09 4.97 -7.42
N ILE A 70 -1.30 4.12 -6.81
CA ILE A 70 -0.87 4.33 -5.43
C ILE A 70 0.51 4.96 -5.44
N SER A 71 0.66 6.05 -4.73
CA SER A 71 1.95 6.71 -4.60
C SER A 71 2.36 6.71 -3.14
N LEU A 72 3.62 6.45 -2.88
CA LEU A 72 4.15 6.47 -1.52
C LEU A 72 4.65 7.87 -1.22
N VAL A 73 4.15 8.44 -0.14
CA VAL A 73 4.57 9.78 0.24
C VAL A 73 6.00 9.72 0.74
N GLY A 74 6.83 10.58 0.24
CA GLY A 74 8.22 10.63 0.66
C GLY A 74 9.15 9.71 -0.10
N TYR A 75 8.62 8.85 -0.97
CA TYR A 75 9.45 7.96 -1.77
C TYR A 75 9.41 8.42 -3.21
N LYS A 76 10.54 8.39 -3.85
CA LYS A 76 10.62 8.75 -5.25
C LYS A 76 11.18 7.62 -6.04
N LEU A 77 10.60 7.34 -7.17
CA LEU A 77 11.13 6.34 -8.06
C LEU A 77 12.07 7.02 -9.03
N VAL A 78 13.29 7.22 -8.60
CA VAL A 78 14.25 7.94 -9.38
C VAL A 78 15.05 6.98 -10.18
N LYS A 79 14.86 7.05 -11.44
CA LYS A 79 15.56 6.26 -12.23
C LYS A 79 16.83 6.73 -12.44
N GLU A 80 17.07 7.71 -12.40
CA GLU A 80 18.25 8.11 -12.55
C GLU A 80 18.99 8.49 -11.74
N LYS A 81 19.26 8.52 -11.24
CA LYS A 81 19.86 8.83 -10.45
C LYS A 81 20.97 8.80 -10.52
N THR A 82 21.20 8.67 -10.85
CA THR A 82 22.12 8.48 -10.79
C THR A 82 22.96 9.00 -11.02
N VAL A 83 23.15 9.36 -11.20
CA VAL A 83 23.83 9.90 -11.30
C VAL A 83 24.45 10.09 -11.06
#